data_8848fb34fbd811a80e451cbe87727df3
#
_entry.id   8848fb34fbd811a80e451cbe87727df3
#
_cell.length_a   1.000
_cell.length_b   1.000
_cell.length_c   1.000
_cell.angle_alpha   90.00
_cell.angle_beta   90.00
_cell.angle_gamma   90.00
#
_symmetry.space_group_name_H-M   'P 1'
#
loop_
_entity.id
_entity.type
_entity.pdbx_description
1 polymer ?
#
loop_
_entity_poly.entity_id
_entity_poly.type
_entity_poly.pdbx_seq_one_letter_code
_entity_poly.pdbx_strand_id
1 'polypeptide(L)'
;MSDIPTPSVPDGSLPCDSPRDSSSALDQPTSPRLSEQPNVAAEARLHHTKLGRFTEVGSRCVFNHVSLGDYSYIERDGDVMFATIGKFTSIAASVRINPSNHPWWRPTLHHFSYRPGKFGFSDEALDGEVFAWREADRVVIGHDVWIGHGAIVLPGVTIGHGAIVGAGSVVTRDVPAYHIVVGNPARVLRPRFDDPAIAERLERLAWWDWPDERIKAHLKGFQGNVEDFLAEAERGTSR
;
A
#
# COMPACT_ATOMS: atom_id res chain seq x y z
N MET A 1 -11.60 44.63 24.76
CA MET A 1 -11.43 43.92 23.50
C MET A 1 -10.06 44.32 23.01
N SER A 2 -9.06 43.51 23.26
CA SER A 2 -7.65 43.76 22.94
C SER A 2 -7.30 42.99 21.66
N ASP A 3 -6.91 43.74 20.64
CA ASP A 3 -6.47 43.20 19.36
C ASP A 3 -5.19 42.38 19.53
N ILE A 4 -5.26 41.10 19.14
CA ILE A 4 -4.10 40.21 19.02
C ILE A 4 -3.53 40.41 17.61
N PRO A 5 -2.28 40.86 17.43
CA PRO A 5 -1.68 41.00 16.11
C PRO A 5 -1.38 39.63 15.52
N THR A 6 -1.82 39.43 14.29
CA THR A 6 -1.49 38.26 13.44
C THR A 6 0.01 38.28 13.09
N PRO A 7 0.78 37.22 13.31
CA PRO A 7 2.17 37.16 12.85
C PRO A 7 2.24 37.09 11.32
N SER A 8 2.99 37.99 10.71
CA SER A 8 3.35 37.97 9.30
C SER A 8 4.28 36.78 9.01
N VAL A 9 3.88 35.93 8.06
CA VAL A 9 4.74 34.90 7.52
C VAL A 9 5.81 35.56 6.64
N PRO A 10 7.12 35.32 6.88
CA PRO A 10 8.15 35.84 5.99
C PRO A 10 8.08 35.12 4.65
N ASP A 11 8.07 35.91 3.57
CA ASP A 11 8.23 35.46 2.19
C ASP A 11 9.64 34.87 2.03
N GLY A 12 9.72 33.54 2.19
CA GLY A 12 10.96 32.77 2.11
C GLY A 12 11.22 32.29 0.69
N SER A 13 11.46 33.19 -0.25
CA SER A 13 12.11 32.80 -1.50
C SER A 13 13.56 32.35 -1.21
N LEU A 14 13.76 31.04 -1.05
CA LEU A 14 15.09 30.43 -1.01
C LEU A 14 15.69 30.53 -2.41
N PRO A 15 16.91 31.06 -2.57
CA PRO A 15 17.61 31.06 -3.84
C PRO A 15 17.97 29.61 -4.21
N CYS A 16 17.36 29.11 -5.26
CA CYS A 16 17.69 27.85 -5.88
C CYS A 16 18.73 28.12 -6.98
N ASP A 17 20.00 28.28 -6.61
CA ASP A 17 21.11 28.25 -7.55
C ASP A 17 22.40 27.82 -6.84
N SER A 18 22.63 26.51 -6.86
CA SER A 18 23.96 25.93 -6.83
C SER A 18 23.94 24.71 -7.75
N PRO A 19 24.85 24.60 -8.71
CA PRO A 19 24.98 23.39 -9.50
C PRO A 19 25.34 22.25 -8.56
N ARG A 20 24.45 21.28 -8.40
CA ARG A 20 24.76 20.05 -7.69
C ARG A 20 25.81 19.31 -8.48
N ASP A 21 26.99 19.23 -7.90
CA ASP A 21 28.07 18.39 -8.40
C ASP A 21 27.55 16.95 -8.53
N SER A 22 27.48 16.46 -9.77
CA SER A 22 26.91 15.15 -10.13
C SER A 22 27.87 13.98 -9.85
N SER A 23 28.86 14.15 -8.99
CA SER A 23 29.93 13.16 -8.76
C SER A 23 29.85 12.40 -7.45
N SER A 24 28.77 12.47 -6.68
CA SER A 24 28.52 11.51 -5.61
C SER A 24 27.43 10.51 -6.03
N ALA A 25 27.76 9.59 -6.91
CA ALA A 25 27.08 8.31 -6.96
C ALA A 25 27.21 7.73 -5.54
N LEU A 26 26.12 7.77 -4.77
CA LEU A 26 26.01 7.03 -3.53
C LEU A 26 26.30 5.59 -3.92
N ASP A 27 27.45 5.08 -3.48
CA ASP A 27 27.85 3.67 -3.56
C ASP A 27 26.91 2.90 -2.63
N GLN A 28 25.64 2.77 -3.05
CA GLN A 28 24.65 1.96 -2.37
C GLN A 28 25.13 0.53 -2.55
N PRO A 29 25.31 -0.24 -1.47
CA PRO A 29 25.56 -1.66 -1.62
C PRO A 29 24.48 -2.20 -2.56
N THR A 30 24.88 -2.78 -3.69
CA THR A 30 23.96 -3.33 -4.68
C THR A 30 23.06 -4.32 -3.96
N SER A 31 21.80 -3.95 -3.77
CA SER A 31 20.80 -4.86 -3.20
C SER A 31 20.82 -6.14 -4.03
N PRO A 32 20.79 -7.33 -3.42
CA PRO A 32 20.80 -8.56 -4.15
C PRO A 32 19.65 -8.56 -5.15
N ARG A 33 19.91 -9.06 -6.36
CA ARG A 33 18.89 -9.17 -7.40
C ARG A 33 17.75 -10.06 -6.90
N LEU A 34 16.52 -9.58 -6.95
CA LEU A 34 15.33 -10.37 -6.66
C LEU A 34 15.19 -11.52 -7.67
N SER A 35 14.54 -12.59 -7.27
CA SER A 35 14.27 -13.78 -8.06
C SER A 35 12.78 -14.13 -8.05
N GLU A 36 12.40 -15.17 -8.77
CA GLU A 36 11.03 -15.70 -8.70
C GLU A 36 10.64 -16.19 -7.30
N GLN A 37 11.64 -16.49 -6.46
CA GLN A 37 11.39 -16.83 -5.06
C GLN A 37 11.23 -15.55 -4.24
N PRO A 38 10.21 -15.49 -3.36
CA PRO A 38 10.03 -14.38 -2.43
C PRO A 38 11.27 -14.16 -1.55
N ASN A 39 11.69 -12.91 -1.40
CA ASN A 39 12.72 -12.50 -0.45
C ASN A 39 12.05 -12.09 0.87
N VAL A 40 12.24 -12.90 1.92
CA VAL A 40 11.61 -12.68 3.24
C VAL A 40 12.70 -12.54 4.28
N ALA A 41 12.72 -11.40 4.98
CA ALA A 41 13.66 -11.16 6.07
C ALA A 41 13.47 -12.17 7.21
N ALA A 42 14.57 -12.58 7.85
CA ALA A 42 14.56 -13.63 8.87
C ALA A 42 13.64 -13.33 10.08
N GLU A 43 13.46 -12.06 10.42
CA GLU A 43 12.60 -11.62 11.53
C GLU A 43 11.13 -11.43 11.14
N ALA A 44 10.78 -11.62 9.87
CA ALA A 44 9.38 -11.57 9.43
C ALA A 44 8.62 -12.82 9.87
N ARG A 45 7.37 -12.64 10.25
CA ARG A 45 6.46 -13.72 10.68
C ARG A 45 5.27 -13.78 9.75
N LEU A 46 5.14 -14.90 9.05
CA LEU A 46 4.10 -15.12 8.06
C LEU A 46 3.20 -16.27 8.48
N HIS A 47 1.89 -16.01 8.63
CA HIS A 47 0.88 -17.01 8.96
C HIS A 47 -0.20 -17.01 7.88
N HIS A 48 -0.55 -18.18 7.33
CA HIS A 48 -1.57 -18.32 6.28
C HIS A 48 -1.40 -17.30 5.14
N THR A 49 -0.14 -17.15 4.66
CA THR A 49 0.26 -16.11 3.71
C THR A 49 0.68 -16.73 2.39
N LYS A 50 0.25 -16.10 1.29
CA LYS A 50 0.71 -16.41 -0.07
C LYS A 50 1.50 -15.23 -0.60
N LEU A 51 2.68 -15.49 -1.14
CA LEU A 51 3.55 -14.50 -1.75
C LEU A 51 3.72 -14.83 -3.23
N GLY A 52 3.61 -13.82 -4.07
CA GLY A 52 3.92 -13.91 -5.49
C GLY A 52 5.42 -13.92 -5.75
N ARG A 53 5.81 -14.09 -7.02
CA ARG A 53 7.21 -14.04 -7.44
C ARG A 53 7.77 -12.62 -7.37
N PHE A 54 9.09 -12.50 -7.18
CA PHE A 54 9.79 -11.21 -7.07
C PHE A 54 9.23 -10.31 -5.95
N THR A 55 8.66 -10.90 -4.90
CA THR A 55 8.16 -10.14 -3.74
C THR A 55 9.23 -9.99 -2.69
N GLU A 56 9.12 -8.91 -1.88
CA GLU A 56 10.01 -8.66 -0.77
C GLU A 56 9.23 -8.31 0.50
N VAL A 57 9.61 -8.95 1.62
CA VAL A 57 9.03 -8.70 2.94
C VAL A 57 10.15 -8.33 3.90
N GLY A 58 10.15 -7.08 4.33
CA GLY A 58 11.16 -6.50 5.20
C GLY A 58 11.16 -7.06 6.62
N SER A 59 12.19 -6.70 7.38
CA SER A 59 12.39 -7.18 8.75
C SER A 59 11.25 -6.79 9.69
N ARG A 60 10.94 -7.68 10.65
CA ARG A 60 9.90 -7.50 11.68
C ARG A 60 8.48 -7.29 11.15
N CYS A 61 8.24 -7.60 9.87
CA CYS A 61 6.89 -7.65 9.34
C CYS A 61 6.10 -8.83 9.92
N VAL A 62 4.79 -8.61 10.15
CA VAL A 62 3.87 -9.66 10.62
C VAL A 62 2.70 -9.75 9.65
N PHE A 63 2.55 -10.89 8.99
CA PHE A 63 1.45 -11.17 8.07
C PHE A 63 0.55 -12.28 8.62
N ASN A 64 -0.76 -12.08 8.51
CA ASN A 64 -1.72 -13.08 8.93
C ASN A 64 -2.93 -13.10 7.96
N HIS A 65 -3.13 -14.21 7.24
CA HIS A 65 -4.14 -14.36 6.19
C HIS A 65 -3.99 -13.32 5.06
N VAL A 66 -2.78 -13.21 4.50
CA VAL A 66 -2.41 -12.21 3.49
C VAL A 66 -2.10 -12.88 2.15
N SER A 67 -2.51 -12.26 1.05
CA SER A 67 -2.01 -12.55 -0.28
C SER A 67 -1.31 -11.32 -0.83
N LEU A 68 -0.03 -11.45 -1.20
CA LEU A 68 0.80 -10.40 -1.81
C LEU A 68 1.12 -10.78 -3.25
N GLY A 69 0.71 -9.93 -4.19
CA GLY A 69 0.90 -10.16 -5.62
C GLY A 69 2.34 -9.97 -6.09
N ASP A 70 2.64 -10.48 -7.28
CA ASP A 70 3.97 -10.43 -7.89
C ASP A 70 4.56 -9.01 -7.89
N TYR A 71 5.88 -8.90 -7.76
CA TYR A 71 6.63 -7.64 -7.80
C TYR A 71 6.28 -6.62 -6.71
N SER A 72 5.49 -7.02 -5.71
CA SER A 72 5.12 -6.14 -4.60
C SER A 72 6.09 -6.29 -3.44
N TYR A 73 6.27 -5.20 -2.69
CA TYR A 73 7.11 -5.25 -1.51
C TYR A 73 6.51 -4.49 -0.34
N ILE A 74 6.95 -4.86 0.86
CA ILE A 74 6.71 -4.12 2.09
C ILE A 74 8.03 -3.94 2.83
N GLU A 75 8.29 -2.73 3.22
CA GLU A 75 9.42 -2.37 4.06
C GLU A 75 9.25 -2.91 5.49
N ARG A 76 10.26 -2.69 6.33
CA ARG A 76 10.28 -3.17 7.72
C ARG A 76 9.10 -2.68 8.59
N ASP A 77 8.84 -3.41 9.68
CA ASP A 77 7.86 -3.05 10.72
C ASP A 77 6.41 -2.97 10.22
N GLY A 78 6.10 -3.63 9.12
CA GLY A 78 4.73 -3.72 8.60
C GLY A 78 3.90 -4.78 9.36
N ASP A 79 2.63 -4.46 9.65
CA ASP A 79 1.70 -5.44 10.24
C ASP A 79 0.41 -5.50 9.42
N VAL A 80 0.15 -6.65 8.83
CA VAL A 80 -0.90 -6.86 7.83
C VAL A 80 -1.74 -8.07 8.19
N MET A 81 -3.06 -7.88 8.27
CA MET A 81 -4.01 -8.94 8.58
C MET A 81 -5.16 -8.94 7.57
N PHE A 82 -5.67 -10.12 7.20
CA PHE A 82 -6.83 -10.27 6.31
C PHE A 82 -6.80 -9.30 5.12
N ALA A 83 -5.76 -9.39 4.29
CA ALA A 83 -5.58 -8.51 3.15
C ALA A 83 -5.28 -9.27 1.86
N THR A 84 -5.79 -8.75 0.75
CA THR A 84 -5.39 -9.13 -0.59
C THR A 84 -4.74 -7.92 -1.26
N ILE A 85 -3.48 -8.06 -1.64
CA ILE A 85 -2.65 -6.98 -2.19
C ILE A 85 -2.27 -7.36 -3.61
N GLY A 86 -2.50 -6.45 -4.54
CA GLY A 86 -2.23 -6.65 -5.97
C GLY A 86 -0.73 -6.67 -6.29
N LYS A 87 -0.43 -6.71 -7.59
CA LYS A 87 0.93 -6.74 -8.13
C LYS A 87 1.54 -5.33 -8.16
N PHE A 88 2.87 -5.23 -8.15
CA PHE A 88 3.61 -3.97 -8.27
C PHE A 88 3.26 -2.93 -7.19
N THR A 89 2.81 -3.39 -6.03
CA THR A 89 2.42 -2.51 -4.92
C THR A 89 3.63 -2.23 -4.04
N SER A 90 3.84 -0.95 -3.73
CA SER A 90 4.95 -0.45 -2.92
C SER A 90 4.43 -0.03 -1.55
N ILE A 91 4.86 -0.71 -0.49
CA ILE A 91 4.41 -0.43 0.88
C ILE A 91 5.62 -0.03 1.72
N ALA A 92 5.59 1.21 2.22
CA ALA A 92 6.66 1.74 3.04
C ALA A 92 6.67 1.14 4.45
N ALA A 93 7.67 1.49 5.24
CA ALA A 93 7.85 0.98 6.61
C ALA A 93 6.73 1.41 7.57
N SER A 94 6.52 0.63 8.62
CA SER A 94 5.62 0.91 9.74
C SER A 94 4.14 1.05 9.34
N VAL A 95 3.73 0.45 8.23
CA VAL A 95 2.34 0.47 7.76
C VAL A 95 1.52 -0.56 8.52
N ARG A 96 0.28 -0.19 8.89
CA ARG A 96 -0.71 -1.09 9.49
C ARG A 96 -1.88 -1.30 8.54
N ILE A 97 -2.08 -2.53 8.07
CA ILE A 97 -3.22 -2.89 7.22
C ILE A 97 -4.13 -3.83 7.98
N ASN A 98 -5.41 -3.45 8.08
CA ASN A 98 -6.44 -4.16 8.83
C ASN A 98 -6.04 -4.43 10.29
N PRO A 99 -6.06 -3.41 11.16
CA PRO A 99 -5.75 -3.59 12.59
C PRO A 99 -6.76 -4.49 13.31
N SER A 100 -7.80 -4.96 12.61
CA SER A 100 -8.93 -5.68 13.16
C SER A 100 -9.83 -4.82 14.05
N ASN A 101 -11.02 -5.33 14.36
CA ASN A 101 -12.03 -4.65 15.16
C ASN A 101 -12.41 -5.51 16.39
N HIS A 102 -13.01 -4.86 17.41
CA HIS A 102 -13.69 -5.53 18.51
C HIS A 102 -15.19 -5.62 18.22
N PRO A 103 -15.91 -6.65 18.74
CA PRO A 103 -17.36 -6.80 18.57
C PRO A 103 -18.11 -5.73 19.41
N TRP A 104 -18.16 -4.51 18.86
CA TRP A 104 -18.71 -3.32 19.53
C TRP A 104 -20.19 -3.43 19.91
N TRP A 105 -20.92 -4.37 19.32
CA TRP A 105 -22.33 -4.65 19.62
C TRP A 105 -22.53 -5.54 20.86
N ARG A 106 -21.43 -6.10 21.44
CA ARG A 106 -21.49 -6.96 22.63
C ARG A 106 -21.47 -6.16 23.93
N PRO A 107 -21.97 -6.73 25.05
CA PRO A 107 -21.93 -6.08 26.37
C PRO A 107 -20.54 -5.66 26.83
N THR A 108 -19.49 -6.28 26.29
CA THR A 108 -18.09 -5.95 26.57
C THR A 108 -17.24 -6.00 25.30
N LEU A 109 -16.30 -5.08 25.22
CA LEU A 109 -15.28 -5.06 24.17
C LEU A 109 -14.09 -6.00 24.49
N HIS A 110 -14.02 -6.51 25.72
CA HIS A 110 -12.90 -7.30 26.15
C HIS A 110 -12.84 -8.66 25.44
N HIS A 111 -11.64 -9.10 25.11
CA HIS A 111 -11.44 -10.26 24.27
C HIS A 111 -11.80 -11.59 24.92
N PHE A 112 -12.09 -11.67 26.22
CA PHE A 112 -12.64 -12.89 26.80
C PHE A 112 -13.97 -13.29 26.15
N SER A 113 -14.75 -12.32 25.67
CA SER A 113 -16.05 -12.57 25.03
C SER A 113 -15.96 -13.31 23.69
N TYR A 114 -14.76 -13.36 23.08
CA TYR A 114 -14.51 -14.08 21.82
C TYR A 114 -13.24 -14.94 21.84
N ARG A 115 -12.53 -14.98 22.98
CA ARG A 115 -11.41 -15.89 23.28
C ARG A 115 -11.57 -16.47 24.68
N PRO A 116 -12.74 -17.09 25.01
CA PRO A 116 -13.03 -17.52 26.39
C PRO A 116 -12.05 -18.58 26.89
N GLY A 117 -11.61 -19.50 26.04
CA GLY A 117 -10.64 -20.53 26.41
C GLY A 117 -9.30 -19.97 26.91
N LYS A 118 -8.87 -18.78 26.41
CA LYS A 118 -7.66 -18.11 26.90
C LYS A 118 -7.72 -17.77 28.40
N PHE A 119 -8.91 -17.61 28.95
CA PHE A 119 -9.18 -17.26 30.34
C PHE A 119 -9.72 -18.42 31.17
N GLY A 120 -9.89 -19.61 30.58
CA GLY A 120 -10.50 -20.73 31.23
C GLY A 120 -12.00 -20.56 31.49
N PHE A 121 -12.67 -19.70 30.73
CA PHE A 121 -14.11 -19.45 30.87
C PHE A 121 -14.99 -20.38 30.02
N SER A 122 -14.36 -21.12 29.10
CA SER A 122 -15.02 -22.13 28.26
C SER A 122 -13.97 -23.09 27.70
N ASP A 123 -14.40 -24.30 27.35
CA ASP A 123 -13.58 -25.26 26.60
C ASP A 123 -13.39 -24.85 25.13
N GLU A 124 -14.24 -23.97 24.61
CA GLU A 124 -14.09 -23.39 23.29
C GLU A 124 -12.96 -22.36 23.30
N ALA A 125 -11.98 -22.55 22.41
CA ALA A 125 -10.82 -21.65 22.33
C ALA A 125 -11.20 -20.27 21.81
N LEU A 126 -12.08 -20.21 20.79
CA LEU A 126 -12.43 -19.02 20.01
C LEU A 126 -13.92 -19.01 19.67
N ASP A 127 -14.47 -17.80 19.55
CA ASP A 127 -15.79 -17.56 18.97
C ASP A 127 -15.67 -17.46 17.44
N GLY A 128 -16.14 -18.47 16.74
CA GLY A 128 -16.05 -18.57 15.29
C GLY A 128 -16.77 -17.45 14.54
N GLU A 129 -17.88 -16.93 15.06
CA GLU A 129 -18.65 -15.85 14.41
C GLU A 129 -17.87 -14.54 14.37
N VAL A 130 -17.21 -14.16 15.47
CA VAL A 130 -16.39 -12.95 15.53
C VAL A 130 -15.20 -13.05 14.59
N PHE A 131 -14.57 -14.21 14.50
CA PHE A 131 -13.42 -14.38 13.60
C PHE A 131 -13.84 -14.43 12.14
N ALA A 132 -14.97 -15.05 11.81
CA ALA A 132 -15.54 -15.02 10.47
C ALA A 132 -15.92 -13.59 10.04
N TRP A 133 -16.52 -12.81 10.94
CA TRP A 133 -16.81 -11.40 10.70
C TRP A 133 -15.53 -10.59 10.41
N ARG A 134 -14.46 -10.78 11.20
CA ARG A 134 -13.18 -10.09 10.95
C ARG A 134 -12.54 -10.46 9.62
N GLU A 135 -12.67 -11.73 9.22
CA GLU A 135 -12.16 -12.19 7.94
C GLU A 135 -12.97 -11.65 6.75
N ALA A 136 -14.28 -11.47 6.93
CA ALA A 136 -15.16 -10.87 5.93
C ALA A 136 -14.83 -9.39 5.69
N ASP A 137 -14.36 -8.67 6.72
CA ASP A 137 -13.87 -7.28 6.63
C ASP A 137 -12.44 -7.20 6.05
N ARG A 138 -12.14 -8.00 5.05
CA ARG A 138 -10.85 -8.03 4.36
C ARG A 138 -10.54 -6.71 3.68
N VAL A 139 -9.29 -6.28 3.77
CA VAL A 139 -8.77 -5.15 2.98
C VAL A 139 -8.37 -5.65 1.59
N VAL A 140 -8.77 -4.91 0.56
CA VAL A 140 -8.40 -5.18 -0.84
C VAL A 140 -7.58 -4.02 -1.38
N ILE A 141 -6.36 -4.30 -1.84
CA ILE A 141 -5.46 -3.30 -2.43
C ILE A 141 -5.20 -3.70 -3.87
N GLY A 142 -5.44 -2.78 -4.79
CA GLY A 142 -5.24 -2.97 -6.21
C GLY A 142 -3.77 -3.11 -6.62
N HIS A 143 -3.54 -3.05 -7.92
CA HIS A 143 -2.20 -3.08 -8.51
C HIS A 143 -1.59 -1.68 -8.58
N ASP A 144 -0.26 -1.57 -8.61
CA ASP A 144 0.48 -0.29 -8.74
C ASP A 144 0.12 0.74 -7.64
N VAL A 145 -0.21 0.26 -6.44
CA VAL A 145 -0.55 1.13 -5.30
C VAL A 145 0.71 1.50 -4.53
N TRP A 146 0.78 2.75 -4.09
CA TRP A 146 1.83 3.20 -3.16
C TRP A 146 1.21 3.57 -1.81
N ILE A 147 1.68 2.90 -0.74
CA ILE A 147 1.28 3.19 0.63
C ILE A 147 2.47 3.80 1.38
N GLY A 148 2.32 5.05 1.78
CA GLY A 148 3.34 5.84 2.46
C GLY A 148 3.60 5.36 3.89
N HIS A 149 4.78 5.74 4.41
CA HIS A 149 5.26 5.39 5.74
C HIS A 149 4.23 5.65 6.85
N GLY A 150 4.04 4.70 7.74
CA GLY A 150 3.19 4.85 8.92
C GLY A 150 1.70 4.98 8.62
N ALA A 151 1.25 4.71 7.39
CA ALA A 151 -0.17 4.74 7.06
C ALA A 151 -0.93 3.59 7.72
N ILE A 152 -2.20 3.83 8.04
CA ILE A 152 -3.11 2.82 8.60
C ILE A 152 -4.30 2.67 7.66
N VAL A 153 -4.59 1.43 7.25
CA VAL A 153 -5.77 1.09 6.43
C VAL A 153 -6.73 0.29 7.29
N LEU A 154 -7.94 0.81 7.53
CA LEU A 154 -8.94 0.16 8.38
C LEU A 154 -9.57 -1.06 7.70
N PRO A 155 -10.17 -1.98 8.50
CA PRO A 155 -10.85 -3.16 7.97
C PRO A 155 -11.92 -2.80 6.92
N GLY A 156 -12.13 -3.68 5.94
CA GLY A 156 -13.15 -3.56 4.91
C GLY A 156 -12.87 -2.54 3.79
N VAL A 157 -11.73 -1.82 3.87
CA VAL A 157 -11.38 -0.79 2.88
C VAL A 157 -10.87 -1.43 1.59
N THR A 158 -11.32 -0.89 0.46
CA THR A 158 -10.76 -1.16 -0.87
C THR A 158 -9.93 0.03 -1.35
N ILE A 159 -8.72 -0.22 -1.82
CA ILE A 159 -7.83 0.78 -2.46
C ILE A 159 -7.70 0.41 -3.94
N GLY A 160 -8.17 1.31 -4.82
CA GLY A 160 -8.15 1.11 -6.26
C GLY A 160 -6.74 1.10 -6.87
N HIS A 161 -6.64 0.60 -8.10
CA HIS A 161 -5.39 0.53 -8.85
C HIS A 161 -4.71 1.89 -8.96
N GLY A 162 -3.38 1.92 -8.90
CA GLY A 162 -2.59 3.14 -9.06
C GLY A 162 -2.82 4.22 -8.01
N ALA A 163 -3.55 3.94 -6.92
CA ALA A 163 -3.79 4.91 -5.85
C ALA A 163 -2.55 5.17 -5.02
N ILE A 164 -2.51 6.33 -4.38
CA ILE A 164 -1.45 6.73 -3.46
C ILE A 164 -2.06 7.08 -2.11
N VAL A 165 -1.55 6.44 -1.06
CA VAL A 165 -1.86 6.79 0.34
C VAL A 165 -0.66 7.52 0.93
N GLY A 166 -0.83 8.79 1.28
CA GLY A 166 0.24 9.61 1.86
C GLY A 166 0.71 9.09 3.22
N ALA A 167 1.93 9.40 3.59
CA ALA A 167 2.53 8.97 4.85
C ALA A 167 1.70 9.44 6.07
N GLY A 168 1.58 8.60 7.09
CA GLY A 168 0.84 8.88 8.32
C GLY A 168 -0.68 8.98 8.16
N SER A 169 -1.23 8.64 6.99
CA SER A 169 -2.66 8.71 6.73
C SER A 169 -3.44 7.56 7.39
N VAL A 170 -4.67 7.85 7.83
CA VAL A 170 -5.61 6.83 8.34
C VAL A 170 -6.76 6.68 7.35
N VAL A 171 -6.71 5.62 6.54
CA VAL A 171 -7.69 5.33 5.50
C VAL A 171 -8.90 4.63 6.12
N THR A 172 -10.03 5.32 6.15
CA THR A 172 -11.28 4.89 6.81
C THR A 172 -12.40 4.56 5.82
N ARG A 173 -12.16 4.74 4.51
CA ARG A 173 -13.12 4.51 3.42
C ARG A 173 -12.36 4.12 2.16
N ASP A 174 -13.07 3.55 1.20
CA ASP A 174 -12.51 3.18 -0.09
C ASP A 174 -11.81 4.35 -0.78
N VAL A 175 -10.72 4.02 -1.46
CA VAL A 175 -9.91 4.97 -2.23
C VAL A 175 -10.12 4.67 -3.71
N PRO A 176 -10.60 5.64 -4.49
CA PRO A 176 -10.78 5.45 -5.93
C PRO A 176 -9.43 5.17 -6.63
N ALA A 177 -9.48 4.42 -7.73
CA ALA A 177 -8.30 4.18 -8.56
C ALA A 177 -7.65 5.50 -9.00
N TYR A 178 -6.33 5.52 -9.06
CA TYR A 178 -5.50 6.68 -9.47
C TYR A 178 -5.80 7.99 -8.70
N HIS A 179 -6.22 7.86 -7.42
CA HIS A 179 -6.37 9.02 -6.55
C HIS A 179 -5.30 9.04 -5.47
N ILE A 180 -4.98 10.25 -5.01
CA ILE A 180 -4.07 10.50 -3.89
C ILE A 180 -4.91 10.86 -2.69
N VAL A 181 -4.75 10.13 -1.58
CA VAL A 181 -5.41 10.41 -0.30
C VAL A 181 -4.37 10.72 0.77
N VAL A 182 -4.70 11.67 1.65
CA VAL A 182 -3.83 12.12 2.75
C VAL A 182 -4.63 12.45 4.00
N GLY A 183 -3.99 12.37 5.16
CA GLY A 183 -4.51 12.89 6.43
C GLY A 183 -5.14 11.84 7.34
N ASN A 184 -5.63 12.31 8.50
CA ASN A 184 -6.33 11.49 9.50
C ASN A 184 -7.63 12.20 9.95
N PRO A 185 -8.80 11.69 9.53
CA PRO A 185 -9.00 10.61 8.56
C PRO A 185 -8.58 11.03 7.14
N ALA A 186 -8.12 10.07 6.34
CA ALA A 186 -7.68 10.33 4.97
C ALA A 186 -8.82 10.86 4.09
N ARG A 187 -8.49 11.85 3.25
CA ARG A 187 -9.40 12.45 2.27
C ARG A 187 -8.70 12.51 0.92
N VAL A 188 -9.47 12.45 -0.15
CA VAL A 188 -8.97 12.65 -1.49
C VAL A 188 -8.35 14.04 -1.58
N LEU A 189 -7.05 14.09 -1.91
CA LEU A 189 -6.33 15.33 -2.18
C LEU A 189 -6.55 15.75 -3.63
N ARG A 190 -6.32 14.83 -4.56
CA ARG A 190 -6.53 15.03 -6.01
C ARG A 190 -6.43 13.69 -6.76
N PRO A 191 -6.87 13.61 -8.02
CA PRO A 191 -6.47 12.53 -8.89
C PRO A 191 -4.95 12.55 -9.14
N ARG A 192 -4.39 11.41 -9.54
CA ARG A 192 -2.97 11.28 -9.88
C ARG A 192 -2.62 11.98 -11.20
N PHE A 193 -3.58 12.01 -12.14
CA PHE A 193 -3.47 12.65 -13.43
C PHE A 193 -4.56 13.72 -13.59
N ASP A 194 -4.24 14.84 -14.22
CA ASP A 194 -5.20 15.92 -14.47
C ASP A 194 -6.24 15.51 -15.52
N ASP A 195 -5.82 14.75 -16.56
CA ASP A 195 -6.72 14.15 -17.53
C ASP A 195 -7.21 12.77 -17.04
N PRO A 196 -8.51 12.61 -16.73
CA PRO A 196 -9.08 11.34 -16.28
C PRO A 196 -8.95 10.22 -17.32
N ALA A 197 -8.87 10.54 -18.61
CA ALA A 197 -8.70 9.56 -19.67
C ALA A 197 -7.39 8.76 -19.53
N ILE A 198 -6.36 9.33 -18.92
CA ILE A 198 -5.09 8.63 -18.64
C ILE A 198 -5.33 7.45 -17.69
N ALA A 199 -6.02 7.68 -16.58
CA ALA A 199 -6.35 6.65 -15.62
C ALA A 199 -7.17 5.51 -16.26
N GLU A 200 -8.21 5.86 -17.00
CA GLU A 200 -9.06 4.89 -17.73
C GLU A 200 -8.26 4.07 -18.75
N ARG A 201 -7.32 4.69 -19.47
CA ARG A 201 -6.45 3.99 -20.42
C ARG A 201 -5.50 3.03 -19.74
N LEU A 202 -4.89 3.42 -18.62
CA LEU A 202 -4.02 2.56 -17.81
C LEU A 202 -4.80 1.36 -17.25
N GLU A 203 -6.03 1.55 -16.77
CA GLU A 203 -6.89 0.45 -16.33
C GLU A 203 -7.22 -0.52 -17.44
N ARG A 204 -7.62 -0.04 -18.63
CA ARG A 204 -7.88 -0.89 -19.80
C ARG A 204 -6.63 -1.64 -20.25
N LEU A 205 -5.47 -0.99 -20.20
CA LEU A 205 -4.20 -1.58 -20.59
C LEU A 205 -3.76 -2.70 -19.65
N ALA A 206 -4.11 -2.62 -18.38
CA ALA A 206 -3.82 -3.59 -17.33
C ALA A 206 -2.37 -4.11 -17.41
N TRP A 207 -1.39 -3.19 -17.53
CA TRP A 207 0.01 -3.53 -17.78
C TRP A 207 0.63 -4.45 -16.72
N TRP A 208 0.09 -4.50 -15.54
CA TRP A 208 0.49 -5.41 -14.45
C TRP A 208 0.20 -6.88 -14.75
N ASP A 209 -0.58 -7.16 -15.78
CA ASP A 209 -0.85 -8.52 -16.26
C ASP A 209 -0.03 -8.89 -17.50
N TRP A 210 0.86 -8.01 -17.93
CA TRP A 210 1.74 -8.30 -19.05
C TRP A 210 2.79 -9.35 -18.70
N PRO A 211 3.20 -10.17 -19.67
CA PRO A 211 4.38 -11.03 -19.52
C PRO A 211 5.65 -10.18 -19.30
N ASP A 212 6.62 -10.73 -18.57
CA ASP A 212 7.87 -10.05 -18.22
C ASP A 212 8.61 -9.50 -19.43
N GLU A 213 8.60 -10.24 -20.54
CA GLU A 213 9.26 -9.82 -21.78
C GLU A 213 8.61 -8.56 -22.37
N ARG A 214 7.29 -8.40 -22.22
CA ARG A 214 6.59 -7.19 -22.65
C ARG A 214 6.93 -6.01 -21.73
N ILE A 215 7.01 -6.23 -20.41
CA ILE A 215 7.44 -5.20 -19.45
C ILE A 215 8.86 -4.74 -19.77
N LYS A 216 9.79 -5.67 -20.02
CA LYS A 216 11.17 -5.36 -20.41
C LYS A 216 11.25 -4.53 -21.70
N ALA A 217 10.48 -4.93 -22.71
CA ALA A 217 10.44 -4.21 -24.00
C ALA A 217 9.96 -2.76 -23.84
N HIS A 218 9.06 -2.49 -22.88
CA HIS A 218 8.50 -1.16 -22.63
C HIS A 218 9.19 -0.41 -21.48
N LEU A 219 10.34 -0.91 -20.95
CA LEU A 219 11.00 -0.31 -19.79
C LEU A 219 11.30 1.19 -19.96
N LYS A 220 11.73 1.59 -21.16
CA LYS A 220 11.98 3.02 -21.46
C LYS A 220 10.70 3.85 -21.43
N GLY A 221 9.57 3.30 -21.87
CA GLY A 221 8.27 3.93 -21.75
C GLY A 221 7.85 4.13 -20.29
N PHE A 222 8.01 3.12 -19.43
CA PHE A 222 7.75 3.24 -17.99
C PHE A 222 8.62 4.28 -17.28
N GLN A 223 9.80 4.60 -17.82
CA GLN A 223 10.70 5.63 -17.30
C GLN A 223 10.43 7.02 -17.87
N GLY A 224 9.49 7.14 -18.80
CA GLY A 224 9.17 8.35 -19.54
C GLY A 224 7.86 9.01 -19.10
N ASN A 225 7.28 9.76 -20.04
CA ASN A 225 6.01 10.41 -19.89
C ASN A 225 4.86 9.40 -20.06
N VAL A 226 3.78 9.54 -19.31
CA VAL A 226 2.66 8.58 -19.33
C VAL A 226 1.90 8.57 -20.65
N GLU A 227 1.76 9.73 -21.31
CA GLU A 227 1.04 9.82 -22.59
C GLU A 227 1.82 9.13 -23.71
N ASP A 228 3.14 9.32 -23.75
CA ASP A 228 4.03 8.66 -24.71
C ASP A 228 4.03 7.14 -24.48
N PHE A 229 4.09 6.71 -23.21
CA PHE A 229 3.97 5.29 -22.85
C PHE A 229 2.66 4.68 -23.34
N LEU A 230 1.51 5.33 -23.08
CA LEU A 230 0.21 4.87 -23.52
C LEU A 230 0.12 4.80 -25.05
N ALA A 231 0.62 5.82 -25.74
CA ALA A 231 0.63 5.85 -27.19
C ALA A 231 1.47 4.70 -27.82
N GLU A 232 2.57 4.33 -27.20
CA GLU A 232 3.41 3.21 -27.60
C GLU A 232 2.74 1.86 -27.31
N ALA A 233 2.25 1.68 -26.08
CA ALA A 233 1.71 0.43 -25.58
C ALA A 233 0.42 0.00 -26.31
N GLU A 234 -0.44 0.98 -26.66
CA GLU A 234 -1.71 0.73 -27.36
C GLU A 234 -1.49 0.34 -28.83
N ARG A 235 -0.46 0.89 -29.50
CA ARG A 235 -0.12 0.46 -30.87
C ARG A 235 0.25 -1.01 -30.98
N GLY A 236 0.85 -1.56 -29.93
CA GLY A 236 1.22 -2.99 -29.89
C GLY A 236 0.06 -3.97 -29.65
N THR A 237 -1.12 -3.49 -29.26
CA THR A 237 -2.28 -4.30 -28.94
C THR A 237 -3.23 -4.48 -30.15
N SER A 238 -3.03 -3.73 -31.24
CA SER A 238 -3.87 -3.74 -32.45
C SER A 238 -3.36 -4.67 -33.56
N ARG A 239 -2.51 -5.66 -33.22
CA ARG A 239 -2.01 -6.67 -34.17
C ARG A 239 -2.37 -8.09 -33.77
#